data_2a42e1150a77e29106696a8bdad1033f
#
_entry.id   2a42e1150a77e29106696a8bdad1033f
#
_cell.length_a   1.000
_cell.length_b   1.000
_cell.length_c   1.000
_cell.angle_alpha   90.00
_cell.angle_beta   90.00
_cell.angle_gamma   90.00
#
_symmetry.space_group_name_H-M   'P 1'
#
loop_
_entity.id
_entity.type
_entity.pdbx_description
1 polymer ?
#
loop_
_entity_poly.entity_id
_entity_poly.type
_entity_poly.pdbx_seq_one_letter_code
_entity_poly.pdbx_strand_id
1 'polypeptide(L)'
;MSKDLFYVNVLFAHNISEDFTYKLISKSKPKIGSIVQASLRSSLKVGVITAVLENYEPNKIKIKEIEKVSDAHQLTSKMLKFLEWVSSYNAIQRGLVLKMILSHSKTYFDEKKIDSLSENIATQEKIIELNIEQKRASEKILKISSRRDYNTILLDGVPGSGKTEVYFSVLKNYLTEKEQVLIMFPEVSLTSDFVKRIEERFGFTPDVWHSKISASMKTKTLKNIINGTSKIIVGARSALFLPYKKLGMIILDEEHDTSYKQEEKGIYHARDMSVVKASIENIPLISVSYTHLTLPTILPV
;
A
#
# COMPACT_ATOMS: atom_id res chain seq x y z
N MET A 1 -3.78 -18.06 33.44
CA MET A 1 -2.93 -18.49 32.30
C MET A 1 -1.54 -17.90 32.53
N SER A 2 -0.51 -18.73 32.61
CA SER A 2 0.89 -18.32 32.73
C SER A 2 1.30 -17.50 31.49
N LYS A 3 2.19 -16.56 31.71
CA LYS A 3 2.84 -15.83 30.59
C LYS A 3 4.16 -16.55 30.32
N ASP A 4 4.42 -16.81 29.05
CA ASP A 4 5.66 -17.47 28.63
C ASP A 4 6.65 -16.43 28.10
N LEU A 5 7.93 -16.74 28.21
CA LEU A 5 9.04 -15.93 27.73
C LEU A 5 9.42 -16.37 26.32
N PHE A 6 9.45 -15.43 25.40
CA PHE A 6 9.88 -15.62 24.02
C PHE A 6 11.06 -14.70 23.70
N TYR A 7 11.92 -15.14 22.80
CA TYR A 7 12.95 -14.30 22.18
C TYR A 7 12.60 -14.07 20.73
N VAL A 8 12.70 -12.82 20.27
CA VAL A 8 12.30 -12.42 18.91
C VAL A 8 13.31 -11.46 18.33
N ASN A 9 13.47 -11.52 17.01
CA ASN A 9 14.21 -10.51 16.27
C ASN A 9 13.27 -9.38 15.82
N VAL A 10 13.71 -8.15 15.99
CA VAL A 10 12.95 -6.94 15.68
C VAL A 10 13.76 -6.08 14.71
N LEU A 11 13.16 -5.77 13.55
CA LEU A 11 13.63 -4.72 12.65
C LEU A 11 12.94 -3.41 13.04
N PHE A 12 13.71 -2.34 13.21
CA PHE A 12 13.16 -1.03 13.56
C PHE A 12 12.97 -0.13 12.35
N ALA A 13 11.91 0.68 12.37
CA ALA A 13 11.63 1.73 11.39
C ALA A 13 12.63 2.90 11.52
N HIS A 14 13.89 2.64 11.29
CA HIS A 14 15.02 3.54 11.46
C HIS A 14 16.09 3.28 10.39
N ASN A 15 17.12 4.13 10.33
CA ASN A 15 18.23 4.00 9.38
C ASN A 15 19.17 2.86 9.76
N ILE A 16 18.71 1.63 9.67
CA ILE A 16 19.41 0.38 10.00
C ILE A 16 18.95 -0.75 9.08
N SER A 17 19.80 -1.75 8.87
CA SER A 17 19.44 -2.97 8.12
C SER A 17 19.37 -4.20 9.00
N GLU A 18 19.93 -4.14 10.20
CA GLU A 18 20.08 -5.28 11.10
C GLU A 18 18.86 -5.45 11.99
N ASP A 19 18.57 -6.70 12.33
CA ASP A 19 17.58 -7.06 13.33
C ASP A 19 18.24 -7.14 14.71
N PHE A 20 17.49 -6.81 15.74
CA PHE A 20 17.96 -6.87 17.13
C PHE A 20 17.12 -7.84 17.94
N THR A 21 17.76 -8.63 18.79
CA THR A 21 17.07 -9.60 19.65
C THR A 21 16.48 -8.93 20.88
N TYR A 22 15.20 -9.22 21.14
CA TYR A 22 14.44 -8.78 22.31
C TYR A 22 13.75 -9.95 22.99
N LYS A 23 13.46 -9.81 24.29
CA LYS A 23 12.57 -10.70 25.00
C LYS A 23 11.13 -10.17 24.98
N LEU A 24 10.17 -11.06 24.91
CA LEU A 24 8.75 -10.76 24.97
C LEU A 24 8.07 -11.71 25.96
N ILE A 25 7.37 -11.14 26.94
CA ILE A 25 6.55 -11.90 27.89
C ILE A 25 5.10 -11.83 27.39
N SER A 26 4.56 -12.95 26.93
CA SER A 26 3.24 -13.00 26.31
C SER A 26 2.46 -14.25 26.72
N LYS A 27 1.12 -14.19 26.64
CA LYS A 27 0.22 -15.35 26.85
C LYS A 27 0.15 -16.27 25.63
N SER A 28 0.58 -15.81 24.48
CA SER A 28 0.55 -16.56 23.22
C SER A 28 1.85 -16.36 22.45
N LYS A 29 2.22 -17.33 21.62
CA LYS A 29 3.40 -17.25 20.75
C LYS A 29 3.31 -16.00 19.87
N PRO A 30 4.35 -15.13 19.87
CA PRO A 30 4.36 -13.95 19.01
C PRO A 30 4.35 -14.34 17.54
N LYS A 31 3.76 -13.48 16.71
CA LYS A 31 3.67 -13.71 15.27
C LYS A 31 4.68 -12.84 14.53
N ILE A 32 5.31 -13.39 13.51
CA ILE A 32 6.13 -12.63 12.56
C ILE A 32 5.23 -11.58 11.90
N GLY A 33 5.72 -10.33 11.78
CA GLY A 33 4.94 -9.21 11.29
C GLY A 33 4.23 -8.39 12.38
N SER A 34 4.21 -8.86 13.63
CA SER A 34 3.65 -8.06 14.74
C SER A 34 4.41 -6.76 14.92
N ILE A 35 3.67 -5.65 14.99
CA ILE A 35 4.23 -4.32 15.20
C ILE A 35 4.47 -4.11 16.69
N VAL A 36 5.66 -3.66 17.04
CA VAL A 36 6.10 -3.54 18.42
C VAL A 36 6.73 -2.19 18.73
N GLN A 37 6.71 -1.81 20.00
CA GLN A 37 7.53 -0.72 20.53
C GLN A 37 8.56 -1.30 21.49
N ALA A 38 9.82 -0.94 21.28
CA ALA A 38 10.92 -1.33 22.15
C ALA A 38 12.00 -0.25 22.17
N SER A 39 12.81 -0.27 23.21
CA SER A 39 13.89 0.70 23.41
C SER A 39 15.10 0.34 22.54
N LEU A 40 15.33 1.09 21.46
CA LEU A 40 16.56 1.01 20.67
C LEU A 40 17.56 2.05 21.20
N ARG A 41 18.72 1.58 21.71
CA ARG A 41 19.66 2.41 22.49
C ARG A 41 18.96 3.04 23.68
N SER A 42 18.73 4.35 23.67
CA SER A 42 18.07 5.13 24.73
C SER A 42 16.68 5.66 24.38
N SER A 43 16.16 5.37 23.18
CA SER A 43 14.88 5.91 22.70
C SER A 43 13.91 4.81 22.30
N LEU A 44 12.64 5.01 22.65
CA LEU A 44 11.54 4.13 22.23
C LEU A 44 11.31 4.25 20.74
N LYS A 45 11.36 3.14 20.01
CA LYS A 45 11.18 3.05 18.56
C LYS A 45 10.14 2.00 18.21
N VAL A 46 9.52 2.20 17.04
CA VAL A 46 8.60 1.22 16.47
C VAL A 46 9.37 0.29 15.54
N GLY A 47 9.05 -0.98 15.62
CA GLY A 47 9.62 -2.02 14.79
C GLY A 47 8.61 -3.11 14.47
N VAL A 48 9.07 -4.13 13.79
CA VAL A 48 8.30 -5.32 13.44
C VAL A 48 9.07 -6.58 13.83
N ILE A 49 8.37 -7.58 14.34
CA ILE A 49 8.96 -8.90 14.60
C ILE A 49 9.23 -9.58 13.26
N THR A 50 10.49 -9.91 13.00
CA THR A 50 10.96 -10.59 11.78
C THR A 50 11.18 -12.08 11.98
N ALA A 51 11.52 -12.50 13.20
CA ALA A 51 11.68 -13.91 13.56
C ALA A 51 11.31 -14.19 15.01
N VAL A 52 10.87 -15.42 15.29
CA VAL A 52 10.71 -15.95 16.64
C VAL A 52 11.81 -16.99 16.82
N LEU A 53 12.64 -16.81 17.84
CA LEU A 53 13.80 -17.65 18.09
C LEU A 53 13.40 -18.82 19.00
N GLU A 54 13.49 -20.03 18.49
CA GLU A 54 13.28 -21.25 19.25
C GLU A 54 14.62 -21.68 19.89
N ASN A 55 14.59 -22.10 21.15
CA ASN A 55 15.78 -22.57 21.90
C ASN A 55 16.92 -21.54 21.98
N TYR A 56 16.58 -20.24 22.09
CA TYR A 56 17.57 -19.18 22.22
C TYR A 56 18.05 -19.07 23.68
N GLU A 57 19.35 -19.26 23.91
CA GLU A 57 20.00 -19.05 25.20
C GLU A 57 20.80 -17.73 25.17
N PRO A 58 20.46 -16.76 26.02
CA PRO A 58 21.16 -15.48 26.04
C PRO A 58 22.59 -15.64 26.61
N ASN A 59 23.58 -15.53 25.75
CA ASN A 59 25.00 -15.50 26.17
C ASN A 59 25.29 -14.21 26.94
N LYS A 60 25.25 -14.24 28.29
CA LYS A 60 25.67 -13.14 29.20
C LYS A 60 25.27 -11.70 28.85
N ILE A 61 24.54 -11.48 27.74
CA ILE A 61 24.09 -10.17 27.26
C ILE A 61 22.72 -9.88 27.86
N LYS A 62 22.57 -8.71 28.46
CA LYS A 62 21.26 -8.24 28.96
C LYS A 62 20.35 -7.91 27.81
N ILE A 63 19.43 -8.83 27.51
CA ILE A 63 18.43 -8.63 26.43
C ILE A 63 17.31 -7.73 26.97
N LYS A 64 17.01 -6.66 26.18
CA LYS A 64 15.92 -5.73 26.49
C LYS A 64 14.56 -6.37 26.20
N GLU A 65 13.55 -5.87 26.88
CA GLU A 65 12.18 -6.32 26.73
C GLU A 65 11.41 -5.45 25.72
N ILE A 66 10.47 -6.06 25.00
CA ILE A 66 9.48 -5.33 24.19
C ILE A 66 8.50 -4.66 25.15
N GLU A 67 8.31 -3.36 24.99
CA GLU A 67 7.46 -2.56 25.89
C GLU A 67 5.98 -2.69 25.51
N LYS A 68 5.66 -2.70 24.22
CA LYS A 68 4.27 -2.81 23.73
C LYS A 68 4.22 -3.59 22.42
N VAL A 69 3.20 -4.44 22.27
CA VAL A 69 2.84 -5.10 21.01
C VAL A 69 1.54 -4.48 20.53
N SER A 70 1.42 -4.19 19.23
CA SER A 70 0.18 -3.70 18.65
C SER A 70 -0.84 -4.83 18.53
N ASP A 71 -2.01 -4.65 19.10
CA ASP A 71 -3.15 -5.57 18.94
C ASP A 71 -3.96 -5.27 17.66
N ALA A 72 -3.79 -4.07 17.11
CA ALA A 72 -4.62 -3.57 16.03
C ALA A 72 -4.21 -4.10 14.65
N HIS A 73 -2.92 -4.36 14.43
CA HIS A 73 -2.43 -4.70 13.09
C HIS A 73 -1.12 -5.49 13.11
N GLN A 74 -1.01 -6.35 12.12
CA GLN A 74 0.17 -7.15 11.82
C GLN A 74 0.51 -7.00 10.33
N LEU A 75 1.78 -6.81 10.00
CA LEU A 75 2.23 -6.84 8.62
C LEU A 75 2.12 -8.26 8.06
N THR A 76 1.58 -8.39 6.88
CA THR A 76 1.47 -9.68 6.20
C THR A 76 2.84 -10.19 5.74
N SER A 77 2.97 -11.50 5.53
CA SER A 77 4.17 -12.09 4.94
C SER A 77 4.49 -11.51 3.56
N LYS A 78 3.46 -11.16 2.78
CA LYS A 78 3.60 -10.49 1.49
C LYS A 78 4.20 -9.09 1.63
N MET A 79 3.76 -8.32 2.65
CA MET A 79 4.32 -6.99 2.92
C MET A 79 5.78 -7.07 3.39
N LEU A 80 6.13 -8.05 4.21
CA LEU A 80 7.53 -8.29 4.61
C LEU A 80 8.38 -8.70 3.39
N LYS A 81 7.86 -9.56 2.51
CA LYS A 81 8.54 -9.91 1.26
C LYS A 81 8.74 -8.69 0.35
N PHE A 82 7.74 -7.81 0.27
CA PHE A 82 7.86 -6.55 -0.47
C PHE A 82 8.92 -5.63 0.13
N LEU A 83 8.98 -5.51 1.47
CA LEU A 83 10.01 -4.75 2.19
C LEU A 83 11.41 -5.24 1.81
N GLU A 84 11.67 -6.56 1.90
CA GLU A 84 12.96 -7.16 1.59
C GLU A 84 13.35 -6.93 0.13
N TRP A 85 12.39 -7.09 -0.77
CA TRP A 85 12.63 -6.87 -2.19
C TRP A 85 12.98 -5.40 -2.50
N VAL A 86 12.20 -4.43 -1.97
CA VAL A 86 12.45 -2.99 -2.15
C VAL A 86 13.83 -2.61 -1.61
N SER A 87 14.18 -3.10 -0.42
CA SER A 87 15.48 -2.87 0.20
C SER A 87 16.62 -3.38 -0.66
N SER A 88 16.53 -4.62 -1.11
CA SER A 88 17.57 -5.28 -1.90
C SER A 88 17.74 -4.66 -3.28
N TYR A 89 16.63 -4.45 -4.00
CA TYR A 89 16.65 -3.94 -5.37
C TYR A 89 17.14 -2.48 -5.47
N ASN A 90 16.74 -1.64 -4.51
CA ASN A 90 17.11 -0.21 -4.53
C ASN A 90 18.33 0.11 -3.64
N ALA A 91 18.97 -0.89 -3.04
CA ALA A 91 20.05 -0.69 -2.07
C ALA A 91 19.68 0.28 -0.92
N ILE A 92 18.42 0.23 -0.46
CA ILE A 92 17.90 1.03 0.65
C ILE A 92 17.94 0.19 1.92
N GLN A 93 18.36 0.77 3.04
CA GLN A 93 18.34 0.07 4.32
C GLN A 93 16.93 -0.44 4.68
N ARG A 94 16.82 -1.68 5.13
CA ARG A 94 15.54 -2.36 5.49
C ARG A 94 14.68 -1.53 6.42
N GLY A 95 15.28 -0.94 7.44
CA GLY A 95 14.59 -0.09 8.41
C GLY A 95 14.06 1.21 7.82
N LEU A 96 14.65 1.75 6.74
CA LEU A 96 14.10 2.91 6.02
C LEU A 96 12.87 2.50 5.21
N VAL A 97 12.88 1.33 4.56
CA VAL A 97 11.70 0.80 3.88
C VAL A 97 10.59 0.53 4.89
N LEU A 98 10.91 -0.07 6.05
CA LEU A 98 9.96 -0.26 7.13
C LEU A 98 9.37 1.07 7.63
N LYS A 99 10.16 2.13 7.68
CA LYS A 99 9.69 3.48 8.03
C LYS A 99 8.70 4.04 7.02
N MET A 100 8.83 3.72 5.74
CA MET A 100 7.81 4.07 4.72
C MET A 100 6.51 3.32 4.99
N ILE A 101 6.59 2.03 5.30
CA ILE A 101 5.43 1.18 5.60
C ILE A 101 4.74 1.61 6.90
N LEU A 102 5.48 1.83 7.97
CA LEU A 102 4.98 2.23 9.27
C LEU A 102 4.90 3.76 9.43
N SER A 103 4.70 4.50 8.33
CA SER A 103 4.42 5.93 8.40
C SER A 103 3.25 6.18 9.36
N HIS A 104 3.32 7.25 10.17
CA HIS A 104 2.32 7.52 11.23
C HIS A 104 2.20 6.40 12.29
N SER A 105 3.34 5.91 12.77
CA SER A 105 3.47 4.76 13.66
C SER A 105 2.63 4.81 14.94
N LYS A 106 2.26 6.01 15.43
CA LYS A 106 1.37 6.18 16.59
C LYS A 106 -0.01 5.54 16.37
N THR A 107 -0.48 5.51 15.14
CA THR A 107 -1.79 4.94 14.78
C THR A 107 -1.91 3.45 15.12
N TYR A 108 -0.81 2.71 15.07
CA TYR A 108 -0.80 1.27 15.35
C TYR A 108 -0.97 0.92 16.84
N PHE A 109 -0.81 1.90 17.73
CA PHE A 109 -0.92 1.73 19.18
C PHE A 109 -2.06 2.53 19.80
N ASP A 110 -2.88 3.18 18.97
CA ASP A 110 -4.05 3.94 19.38
C ASP A 110 -5.23 3.00 19.58
N GLU A 111 -5.62 2.78 20.85
CA GLU A 111 -6.70 1.87 21.26
C GLU A 111 -8.10 2.44 20.97
N LYS A 112 -8.22 3.70 20.54
CA LYS A 112 -9.52 4.25 20.18
C LYS A 112 -10.10 3.46 19.01
N LYS A 113 -11.12 2.64 19.32
CA LYS A 113 -11.98 2.04 18.30
C LYS A 113 -12.44 3.16 17.39
N ILE A 114 -12.28 2.98 16.10
CA ILE A 114 -12.97 3.83 15.15
C ILE A 114 -14.45 3.50 15.38
N ASP A 115 -15.22 4.49 15.79
CA ASP A 115 -16.64 4.40 15.58
C ASP A 115 -16.82 4.01 14.11
N SER A 116 -17.47 2.89 13.89
CA SER A 116 -17.87 2.44 12.57
C SER A 116 -18.75 3.56 12.02
N LEU A 117 -18.11 4.52 11.36
CA LEU A 117 -18.84 5.53 10.61
C LEU A 117 -19.65 4.74 9.61
N SER A 118 -20.95 4.72 9.90
CA SER A 118 -22.00 4.15 9.11
C SER A 118 -21.63 4.09 7.64
N GLU A 119 -21.81 2.92 7.07
CA GLU A 119 -21.93 2.71 5.63
C GLU A 119 -23.11 3.57 5.13
N ASN A 120 -22.92 4.88 5.05
CA ASN A 120 -23.80 5.73 4.26
C ASN A 120 -23.41 5.54 2.79
N ILE A 121 -23.74 4.38 2.28
CA ILE A 121 -23.74 4.09 0.86
C ILE A 121 -25.20 4.21 0.44
N ALA A 122 -25.59 5.38 0.04
CA ALA A 122 -26.79 5.57 -0.76
C ALA A 122 -26.72 6.91 -1.50
N THR A 123 -25.81 7.01 -2.41
CA THR A 123 -25.96 7.93 -3.53
C THR A 123 -26.02 7.09 -4.80
N GLN A 124 -26.98 7.41 -5.66
CA GLN A 124 -27.22 6.69 -6.90
C GLN A 124 -25.92 6.70 -7.73
N GLU A 125 -25.40 5.51 -8.03
CA GLU A 125 -24.28 5.37 -8.97
C GLU A 125 -24.68 6.02 -10.30
N LYS A 126 -23.89 6.98 -10.74
CA LYS A 126 -24.06 7.55 -12.08
C LYS A 126 -23.58 6.54 -13.11
N ILE A 127 -24.49 5.93 -13.83
CA ILE A 127 -24.16 5.03 -14.95
C ILE A 127 -23.69 5.90 -16.10
N ILE A 128 -22.45 5.73 -16.53
CA ILE A 128 -21.91 6.39 -17.72
C ILE A 128 -21.87 5.35 -18.84
N GLU A 129 -22.47 5.67 -19.95
CA GLU A 129 -22.42 4.81 -21.15
C GLU A 129 -21.03 4.88 -21.78
N LEU A 130 -20.42 3.73 -21.92
CA LEU A 130 -19.14 3.57 -22.60
C LEU A 130 -19.38 3.48 -24.11
N ASN A 131 -18.53 4.11 -24.90
CA ASN A 131 -18.53 3.90 -26.34
C ASN A 131 -18.04 2.48 -26.70
N ILE A 132 -18.11 2.09 -27.96
CA ILE A 132 -17.81 0.73 -28.42
C ILE A 132 -16.35 0.32 -28.08
N GLU A 133 -15.39 1.21 -28.26
CA GLU A 133 -13.97 0.94 -27.99
C GLU A 133 -13.70 0.83 -26.49
N GLN A 134 -14.24 1.75 -25.69
CA GLN A 134 -14.15 1.72 -24.24
C GLN A 134 -14.78 0.44 -23.66
N LYS A 135 -15.94 0.02 -24.18
CA LYS A 135 -16.61 -1.22 -23.77
C LYS A 135 -15.76 -2.44 -24.08
N ARG A 136 -15.20 -2.52 -25.30
CA ARG A 136 -14.29 -3.61 -25.68
C ARG A 136 -13.04 -3.65 -24.79
N ALA A 137 -12.43 -2.51 -24.47
CA ALA A 137 -11.29 -2.41 -23.58
C ALA A 137 -11.67 -2.88 -22.18
N SER A 138 -12.78 -2.39 -21.62
CA SER A 138 -13.31 -2.79 -20.32
C SER A 138 -13.55 -4.31 -20.23
N GLU A 139 -14.21 -4.91 -21.23
CA GLU A 139 -14.48 -6.35 -21.28
C GLU A 139 -13.19 -7.19 -21.31
N LYS A 140 -12.17 -6.74 -22.06
CA LYS A 140 -10.85 -7.40 -22.07
C LYS A 140 -10.18 -7.33 -20.70
N ILE A 141 -10.17 -6.16 -20.07
CA ILE A 141 -9.60 -5.98 -18.73
C ILE A 141 -10.33 -6.87 -17.74
N LEU A 142 -11.67 -6.86 -17.73
CA LEU A 142 -12.48 -7.70 -16.86
C LEU A 142 -12.18 -9.19 -17.05
N LYS A 143 -12.06 -9.65 -18.30
CA LYS A 143 -11.72 -11.06 -18.59
C LYS A 143 -10.35 -11.46 -18.04
N ILE A 144 -9.35 -10.59 -18.11
CA ILE A 144 -8.01 -10.84 -17.59
C ILE A 144 -8.03 -10.78 -16.06
N SER A 145 -8.60 -9.72 -15.50
CA SER A 145 -8.59 -9.44 -14.08
C SER A 145 -9.52 -10.35 -13.25
N SER A 146 -10.53 -10.97 -13.88
CA SER A 146 -11.43 -11.93 -13.22
C SER A 146 -10.73 -13.19 -12.71
N ARG A 147 -9.55 -13.52 -13.24
CA ARG A 147 -8.74 -14.65 -12.79
C ARG A 147 -8.17 -14.44 -11.37
N ARG A 148 -8.17 -13.19 -10.89
CA ARG A 148 -7.64 -12.83 -9.56
C ARG A 148 -6.19 -13.29 -9.35
N ASP A 149 -5.40 -13.28 -10.41
CA ASP A 149 -3.97 -13.55 -10.43
C ASP A 149 -3.18 -12.33 -10.92
N TYR A 150 -1.87 -12.38 -10.77
CA TYR A 150 -1.00 -11.31 -11.24
C TYR A 150 -1.01 -11.22 -12.77
N ASN A 151 -1.41 -10.06 -13.24
CA ASN A 151 -1.33 -9.67 -14.65
C ASN A 151 -1.04 -8.18 -14.73
N THR A 152 -0.17 -7.78 -15.65
CA THR A 152 0.05 -6.37 -15.99
C THR A 152 -0.70 -6.06 -17.28
N ILE A 153 -1.58 -5.07 -17.22
CA ILE A 153 -2.43 -4.63 -18.33
C ILE A 153 -2.05 -3.19 -18.66
N LEU A 154 -1.65 -2.94 -19.89
CA LEU A 154 -1.44 -1.59 -20.39
C LEU A 154 -2.73 -1.08 -21.04
N LEU A 155 -3.31 -0.02 -20.49
CA LEU A 155 -4.43 0.73 -21.05
C LEU A 155 -3.86 1.98 -21.74
N ASP A 156 -3.67 1.86 -23.04
CA ASP A 156 -3.12 2.91 -23.85
C ASP A 156 -4.19 3.65 -24.68
N GLY A 157 -3.99 4.93 -24.93
CA GLY A 157 -4.90 5.74 -25.73
C GLY A 157 -4.61 7.24 -25.63
N VAL A 158 -5.09 7.99 -26.62
CA VAL A 158 -4.90 9.44 -26.68
C VAL A 158 -5.51 10.17 -25.48
N PRO A 159 -5.04 11.39 -25.15
CA PRO A 159 -5.67 12.23 -24.14
C PRO A 159 -7.16 12.44 -24.45
N GLY A 160 -8.00 12.40 -23.41
CA GLY A 160 -9.44 12.58 -23.59
C GLY A 160 -10.21 11.36 -24.11
N SER A 161 -9.56 10.23 -24.42
CA SER A 161 -10.24 9.00 -24.88
C SER A 161 -11.12 8.31 -23.83
N GLY A 162 -11.14 8.81 -22.61
CA GLY A 162 -11.96 8.27 -21.52
C GLY A 162 -11.38 7.03 -20.83
N LYS A 163 -10.07 6.86 -20.82
CA LYS A 163 -9.39 5.75 -20.11
C LYS A 163 -9.84 5.60 -18.65
N THR A 164 -10.10 6.71 -17.98
CA THR A 164 -10.63 6.72 -16.60
C THR A 164 -11.96 5.98 -16.51
N GLU A 165 -12.89 6.21 -17.43
CA GLU A 165 -14.19 5.52 -17.42
C GLU A 165 -14.04 4.03 -17.70
N VAL A 166 -13.06 3.64 -18.51
CA VAL A 166 -12.75 2.24 -18.78
C VAL A 166 -12.34 1.53 -17.50
N TYR A 167 -11.34 2.04 -16.76
CA TYR A 167 -10.95 1.36 -15.53
C TYR A 167 -11.96 1.54 -14.38
N PHE A 168 -12.74 2.63 -14.32
CA PHE A 168 -13.84 2.78 -13.37
C PHE A 168 -14.91 1.70 -13.55
N SER A 169 -15.22 1.33 -14.79
CA SER A 169 -16.17 0.26 -15.06
C SER A 169 -15.70 -1.11 -14.54
N VAL A 170 -14.39 -1.31 -14.50
CA VAL A 170 -13.76 -2.53 -13.96
C VAL A 170 -13.81 -2.57 -12.43
N LEU A 171 -13.66 -1.42 -11.75
CA LEU A 171 -13.57 -1.33 -10.29
C LEU A 171 -14.81 -1.87 -9.57
N LYS A 172 -15.98 -1.77 -10.18
CA LYS A 172 -17.25 -2.23 -9.58
C LYS A 172 -17.15 -3.66 -9.04
N ASN A 173 -16.50 -4.56 -9.76
CA ASN A 173 -16.36 -5.96 -9.36
C ASN A 173 -15.47 -6.15 -8.12
N TYR A 174 -14.50 -5.26 -7.90
CA TYR A 174 -13.62 -5.30 -6.74
C TYR A 174 -14.29 -4.73 -5.49
N LEU A 175 -15.11 -3.71 -5.68
CA LEU A 175 -15.83 -3.06 -4.58
C LEU A 175 -16.89 -3.97 -3.96
N THR A 176 -17.54 -4.82 -4.76
CA THR A 176 -18.53 -5.79 -4.27
C THR A 176 -17.91 -6.90 -3.41
N GLU A 177 -16.65 -7.26 -3.65
CA GLU A 177 -15.93 -8.29 -2.90
C GLU A 177 -15.17 -7.77 -1.67
N LYS A 178 -15.42 -6.53 -1.28
CA LYS A 178 -14.76 -5.85 -0.14
C LYS A 178 -13.24 -5.82 -0.27
N GLU A 179 -12.73 -5.73 -1.48
CA GLU A 179 -11.33 -5.52 -1.78
C GLU A 179 -11.00 -4.04 -1.85
N GLN A 180 -9.77 -3.72 -1.52
CA GLN A 180 -9.25 -2.36 -1.60
C GLN A 180 -8.58 -2.16 -2.95
N VAL A 181 -8.83 -1.03 -3.58
CA VAL A 181 -8.19 -0.65 -4.84
C VAL A 181 -7.30 0.55 -4.61
N LEU A 182 -6.05 0.45 -5.04
CA LEU A 182 -5.12 1.58 -5.06
C LEU A 182 -5.09 2.19 -6.46
N ILE A 183 -5.44 3.47 -6.56
CA ILE A 183 -5.25 4.28 -7.76
C ILE A 183 -4.10 5.24 -7.48
N MET A 184 -3.01 5.07 -8.18
CA MET A 184 -1.84 5.92 -8.06
C MET A 184 -1.83 7.02 -9.12
N PHE A 185 -1.48 8.21 -8.68
CA PHE A 185 -1.30 9.38 -9.54
C PHE A 185 0.04 10.06 -9.25
N PRO A 186 0.60 10.75 -10.25
CA PRO A 186 1.60 11.79 -9.99
C PRO A 186 1.05 12.80 -8.98
N GLU A 187 1.86 13.22 -8.01
CA GLU A 187 1.39 14.08 -6.91
C GLU A 187 0.76 15.40 -7.41
N VAL A 188 1.18 15.87 -8.56
CA VAL A 188 0.69 17.11 -9.20
C VAL A 188 -0.69 16.90 -9.84
N SER A 189 -0.98 15.69 -10.32
CA SER A 189 -2.21 15.34 -11.03
C SER A 189 -3.35 14.93 -10.09
N LEU A 190 -3.08 14.79 -8.80
CA LEU A 190 -4.08 14.42 -7.80
C LEU A 190 -4.92 15.65 -7.43
N THR A 191 -6.02 15.85 -8.18
CA THR A 191 -6.90 17.01 -8.02
C THR A 191 -8.17 16.70 -7.23
N SER A 192 -8.79 17.74 -6.66
CA SER A 192 -10.11 17.63 -6.03
C SER A 192 -11.18 17.16 -7.02
N ASP A 193 -11.03 17.45 -8.29
CA ASP A 193 -11.99 17.07 -9.33
C ASP A 193 -11.98 15.57 -9.60
N PHE A 194 -10.80 14.93 -9.51
CA PHE A 194 -10.72 13.47 -9.59
C PHE A 194 -11.42 12.78 -8.42
N VAL A 195 -11.25 13.30 -7.21
CA VAL A 195 -11.94 12.81 -6.00
C VAL A 195 -13.46 12.93 -6.18
N LYS A 196 -13.95 14.10 -6.61
CA LYS A 196 -15.37 14.31 -6.89
C LYS A 196 -15.92 13.36 -7.95
N ARG A 197 -15.13 13.09 -9.00
CA ARG A 197 -15.51 12.15 -10.06
C ARG A 197 -15.71 10.72 -9.53
N ILE A 198 -14.88 10.29 -8.56
CA ILE A 198 -15.09 9.01 -7.85
C ILE A 198 -16.36 9.07 -6.99
N GLU A 199 -16.57 10.16 -6.25
CA GLU A 199 -17.78 10.35 -5.43
C GLU A 199 -19.05 10.26 -6.29
N GLU A 200 -19.10 10.97 -7.40
CA GLU A 200 -20.23 10.94 -8.33
C GLU A 200 -20.45 9.56 -8.96
N ARG A 201 -19.36 8.84 -9.23
CA ARG A 201 -19.41 7.54 -9.90
C ARG A 201 -19.81 6.40 -8.98
N PHE A 202 -19.31 6.38 -7.75
CA PHE A 202 -19.44 5.25 -6.83
C PHE A 202 -20.27 5.56 -5.58
N GLY A 203 -20.65 6.83 -5.39
CA GLY A 203 -21.50 7.23 -4.27
C GLY A 203 -20.80 7.29 -2.91
N PHE A 204 -19.47 7.29 -2.86
CA PHE A 204 -18.69 7.44 -1.63
C PHE A 204 -17.38 8.17 -1.90
N THR A 205 -16.89 8.88 -0.89
CA THR A 205 -15.60 9.59 -0.95
C THR A 205 -14.44 8.59 -0.85
N PRO A 206 -13.48 8.59 -1.79
CA PRO A 206 -12.27 7.78 -1.67
C PRO A 206 -11.37 8.29 -0.55
N ASP A 207 -10.59 7.40 0.05
CA ASP A 207 -9.50 7.79 0.93
C ASP A 207 -8.32 8.34 0.12
N VAL A 208 -7.74 9.46 0.58
CA VAL A 208 -6.65 10.14 -0.14
C VAL A 208 -5.34 10.04 0.64
N TRP A 209 -4.21 9.81 -0.09
CA TRP A 209 -2.89 9.68 0.52
C TRP A 209 -1.79 10.37 -0.29
N HIS A 210 -1.36 11.54 0.18
CA HIS A 210 -0.23 12.30 -0.39
C HIS A 210 0.44 13.18 0.66
N SER A 211 1.53 13.88 0.29
CA SER A 211 2.33 14.67 1.22
C SER A 211 1.54 15.82 1.86
N LYS A 212 0.64 16.43 1.12
CA LYS A 212 -0.06 17.68 1.50
C LYS A 212 -1.27 17.50 2.41
N ILE A 213 -1.78 16.27 2.64
CA ILE A 213 -2.89 16.06 3.59
C ILE A 213 -2.44 16.18 5.03
N SER A 214 -3.33 16.66 5.90
CA SER A 214 -3.04 16.86 7.32
C SER A 214 -2.67 15.56 8.05
N ALA A 215 -1.95 15.67 9.16
CA ALA A 215 -1.60 14.50 9.99
C ALA A 215 -2.85 13.77 10.52
N SER A 216 -3.91 14.50 10.86
CA SER A 216 -5.18 13.92 11.28
C SER A 216 -5.83 13.10 10.16
N MET A 217 -5.86 13.64 8.94
CA MET A 217 -6.39 12.93 7.78
C MET A 217 -5.56 11.68 7.46
N LYS A 218 -4.21 11.77 7.52
CA LYS A 218 -3.34 10.59 7.35
C LYS A 218 -3.64 9.50 8.38
N THR A 219 -3.84 9.88 9.64
CA THR A 219 -4.23 8.93 10.70
C THR A 219 -5.57 8.26 10.39
N LYS A 220 -6.58 9.03 9.96
CA LYS A 220 -7.90 8.51 9.59
C LYS A 220 -7.81 7.54 8.41
N THR A 221 -7.19 7.98 7.33
CA THR A 221 -6.99 7.15 6.12
C THR A 221 -6.23 5.86 6.44
N LEU A 222 -5.15 5.95 7.21
CA LEU A 222 -4.38 4.76 7.60
C LEU A 222 -5.23 3.78 8.42
N LYS A 223 -6.04 4.27 9.36
CA LYS A 223 -6.98 3.43 10.12
C LYS A 223 -8.00 2.74 9.21
N ASN A 224 -8.58 3.48 8.25
CA ASN A 224 -9.53 2.92 7.29
C ASN A 224 -8.90 1.81 6.45
N ILE A 225 -7.67 2.01 5.98
CA ILE A 225 -6.91 1.01 5.20
C ILE A 225 -6.65 -0.25 6.02
N ILE A 226 -6.14 -0.11 7.25
CA ILE A 226 -5.83 -1.22 8.16
C ILE A 226 -7.08 -2.03 8.49
N ASN A 227 -8.21 -1.37 8.73
CA ASN A 227 -9.47 -2.02 9.06
C ASN A 227 -10.18 -2.61 7.83
N GLY A 228 -9.77 -2.19 6.62
CA GLY A 228 -10.39 -2.62 5.35
C GLY A 228 -11.72 -1.93 5.07
N THR A 229 -12.00 -0.80 5.73
CA THR A 229 -13.19 0.05 5.45
C THR A 229 -12.97 0.95 4.24
N SER A 230 -11.72 1.26 3.93
CA SER A 230 -11.33 1.96 2.70
C SER A 230 -11.56 1.08 1.49
N LYS A 231 -12.33 1.54 0.51
CA LYS A 231 -12.64 0.80 -0.72
C LYS A 231 -11.72 1.23 -1.87
N ILE A 232 -11.67 2.53 -2.14
CA ILE A 232 -10.77 3.15 -3.12
C ILE A 232 -9.82 4.07 -2.38
N ILE A 233 -8.54 3.88 -2.62
CA ILE A 233 -7.48 4.74 -2.12
C ILE A 233 -6.84 5.43 -3.32
N VAL A 234 -6.86 6.76 -3.31
CA VAL A 234 -6.20 7.57 -4.32
C VAL A 234 -4.94 8.16 -3.72
N GLY A 235 -3.80 7.91 -4.32
CA GLY A 235 -2.57 8.34 -3.69
C GLY A 235 -1.38 8.56 -4.60
N ALA A 236 -0.41 9.31 -4.08
CA ALA A 236 0.91 9.46 -4.68
C ALA A 236 1.80 8.24 -4.36
N ARG A 237 3.05 8.27 -4.82
CA ARG A 237 4.07 7.21 -4.65
C ARG A 237 4.06 6.51 -3.29
N SER A 238 3.93 7.29 -2.20
CA SER A 238 3.98 6.77 -0.84
C SER A 238 2.78 5.89 -0.47
N ALA A 239 1.66 5.99 -1.19
CA ALA A 239 0.50 5.13 -0.97
C ALA A 239 0.81 3.65 -1.24
N LEU A 240 1.79 3.38 -2.09
CA LEU A 240 2.23 2.02 -2.40
C LEU A 240 2.72 1.23 -1.18
N PHE A 241 3.26 1.93 -0.17
CA PHE A 241 3.81 1.32 1.04
C PHE A 241 2.78 1.13 2.16
N LEU A 242 1.53 1.54 1.97
CA LEU A 242 0.50 1.38 3.00
C LEU A 242 0.17 -0.10 3.26
N PRO A 243 -0.14 -0.45 4.52
CA PRO A 243 -0.45 -1.82 4.92
C PRO A 243 -1.92 -2.16 4.65
N TYR A 244 -2.24 -2.40 3.40
CA TYR A 244 -3.58 -2.79 2.97
C TYR A 244 -4.03 -4.08 3.63
N LYS A 245 -5.30 -4.13 4.05
CA LYS A 245 -5.89 -5.35 4.61
C LYS A 245 -6.16 -6.41 3.55
N LYS A 246 -6.71 -5.99 2.42
CA LYS A 246 -7.01 -6.85 1.27
C LYS A 246 -6.90 -6.04 -0.02
N LEU A 247 -5.69 -5.82 -0.50
CA LEU A 247 -5.47 -5.17 -1.79
C LEU A 247 -5.88 -6.11 -2.92
N GLY A 248 -6.78 -5.66 -3.81
CA GLY A 248 -7.30 -6.45 -4.91
C GLY A 248 -6.84 -5.99 -6.29
N MET A 249 -6.45 -4.70 -6.42
CA MET A 249 -5.97 -4.14 -7.69
C MET A 249 -5.10 -2.92 -7.45
N ILE A 250 -4.13 -2.71 -8.33
CA ILE A 250 -3.38 -1.46 -8.43
C ILE A 250 -3.66 -0.85 -9.81
N ILE A 251 -3.97 0.44 -9.85
CA ILE A 251 -4.05 1.25 -11.06
C ILE A 251 -2.96 2.30 -10.98
N LEU A 252 -2.16 2.39 -12.02
CA LEU A 252 -1.09 3.36 -12.16
C LEU A 252 -1.47 4.31 -13.29
N ASP A 253 -2.06 5.46 -12.95
CA ASP A 253 -2.46 6.44 -13.96
C ASP A 253 -1.29 7.37 -14.30
N GLU A 254 -1.23 7.82 -15.55
CA GLU A 254 -0.10 8.60 -16.11
C GLU A 254 1.27 7.95 -15.85
N GLU A 255 1.40 6.66 -16.14
CA GLU A 255 2.56 5.83 -15.80
C GLU A 255 3.92 6.34 -16.30
N HIS A 256 3.88 7.16 -17.36
CA HIS A 256 5.04 7.78 -17.99
C HIS A 256 5.57 9.00 -17.22
N ASP A 257 4.83 9.51 -16.23
CA ASP A 257 5.22 10.71 -15.48
C ASP A 257 6.48 10.45 -14.64
N THR A 258 7.44 11.34 -14.79
CA THR A 258 8.74 11.25 -14.08
C THR A 258 8.63 11.40 -12.58
N SER A 259 7.52 11.99 -12.06
CA SER A 259 7.29 12.14 -10.62
C SER A 259 7.09 10.82 -9.88
N TYR A 260 6.89 9.70 -10.59
CA TYR A 260 6.94 8.37 -9.99
C TYR A 260 8.33 7.96 -9.52
N LYS A 261 9.38 8.62 -9.98
CA LYS A 261 10.73 8.45 -9.46
C LYS A 261 10.92 9.30 -8.21
N GLN A 262 11.39 8.70 -7.13
CA GLN A 262 11.85 9.39 -5.94
C GLN A 262 13.36 9.51 -5.97
N GLU A 263 13.89 10.74 -5.82
CA GLU A 263 15.32 11.02 -5.93
C GLU A 263 15.97 11.31 -4.57
N GLU A 264 15.18 11.55 -3.53
CA GLU A 264 15.67 11.85 -2.18
C GLU A 264 15.32 10.75 -1.16
N LYS A 265 16.19 10.55 -0.17
CA LYS A 265 15.96 9.68 1.00
C LYS A 265 15.59 8.21 0.68
N GLY A 266 16.22 7.67 -0.33
CA GLY A 266 15.96 6.36 -0.86
C GLY A 266 15.40 6.45 -2.28
N ILE A 267 16.28 6.20 -3.26
CA ILE A 267 15.94 6.29 -4.69
C ILE A 267 15.13 5.06 -5.08
N TYR A 268 13.91 5.26 -5.53
CA TYR A 268 13.09 4.19 -6.09
C TYR A 268 12.12 4.72 -7.16
N HIS A 269 11.68 3.85 -8.04
CA HIS A 269 10.67 4.16 -9.04
C HIS A 269 9.35 3.47 -8.66
N ALA A 270 8.32 4.26 -8.31
CA ALA A 270 7.05 3.71 -7.81
C ALA A 270 6.33 2.84 -8.85
N ARG A 271 6.49 3.12 -10.16
CA ARG A 271 5.98 2.26 -11.23
C ARG A 271 6.54 0.84 -11.12
N ASP A 272 7.87 0.70 -11.03
CA ASP A 272 8.53 -0.60 -10.97
C ASP A 272 8.16 -1.33 -9.67
N MET A 273 8.11 -0.58 -8.56
CA MET A 273 7.66 -1.13 -7.27
C MET A 273 6.20 -1.60 -7.31
N SER A 274 5.33 -0.92 -8.09
CA SER A 274 3.92 -1.31 -8.24
C SER A 274 3.78 -2.65 -8.95
N VAL A 275 4.58 -2.89 -9.98
CA VAL A 275 4.63 -4.17 -10.70
C VAL A 275 4.99 -5.31 -9.75
N VAL A 276 6.05 -5.11 -8.95
CA VAL A 276 6.51 -6.11 -8.01
C VAL A 276 5.52 -6.32 -6.86
N LYS A 277 4.95 -5.23 -6.33
CA LYS A 277 3.91 -5.35 -5.30
C LYS A 277 2.71 -6.12 -5.82
N ALA A 278 2.22 -5.83 -7.03
CA ALA A 278 1.13 -6.56 -7.65
C ALA A 278 1.46 -8.05 -7.81
N SER A 279 2.68 -8.36 -8.24
CA SER A 279 3.17 -9.75 -8.35
C SER A 279 3.22 -10.47 -6.99
N ILE A 280 3.76 -9.83 -5.95
CA ILE A 280 3.82 -10.42 -4.60
C ILE A 280 2.43 -10.59 -4.00
N GLU A 281 1.53 -9.63 -4.21
CA GLU A 281 0.14 -9.69 -3.75
C GLU A 281 -0.69 -10.67 -4.59
N ASN A 282 -0.20 -11.07 -5.77
CA ASN A 282 -0.88 -11.89 -6.77
C ASN A 282 -2.21 -11.25 -7.23
N ILE A 283 -2.14 -9.99 -7.64
CA ILE A 283 -3.27 -9.16 -8.07
C ILE A 283 -2.98 -8.49 -9.42
N PRO A 284 -4.01 -8.10 -10.17
CA PRO A 284 -3.81 -7.36 -11.42
C PRO A 284 -3.32 -5.93 -11.17
N LEU A 285 -2.52 -5.45 -12.14
CA LEU A 285 -2.07 -4.07 -12.25
C LEU A 285 -2.52 -3.51 -13.59
N ILE A 286 -3.19 -2.36 -13.58
CA ILE A 286 -3.52 -1.60 -14.79
C ILE A 286 -2.57 -0.40 -14.85
N SER A 287 -1.76 -0.35 -15.90
CA SER A 287 -0.90 0.80 -16.22
C SER A 287 -1.60 1.63 -17.29
N VAL A 288 -1.82 2.91 -17.03
CA VAL A 288 -2.52 3.82 -17.95
C VAL A 288 -1.50 4.79 -18.53
N SER A 289 -1.41 4.82 -19.86
CA SER A 289 -0.43 5.62 -20.57
C SER A 289 -1.05 6.50 -21.65
N TYR A 290 -0.31 7.54 -22.04
CA TYR A 290 -0.57 8.31 -23.24
C TYR A 290 0.46 7.94 -24.28
N THR A 291 0.04 7.43 -25.42
CA THR A 291 0.92 7.42 -26.58
C THR A 291 0.92 8.81 -27.20
N HIS A 292 1.96 9.59 -26.95
CA HIS A 292 2.39 10.48 -28.00
C HIS A 292 2.98 9.61 -29.11
N LEU A 293 2.28 9.50 -30.22
CA LEU A 293 2.89 9.06 -31.46
C LEU A 293 3.96 10.10 -31.81
N THR A 294 5.12 10.03 -31.20
CA THR A 294 6.32 10.53 -31.82
C THR A 294 6.56 9.60 -33.00
N LEU A 295 6.11 10.04 -34.16
CA LEU A 295 6.59 9.45 -35.41
C LEU A 295 8.11 9.36 -35.30
N PRO A 296 8.73 8.17 -35.51
CA PRO A 296 10.16 8.10 -35.58
C PRO A 296 10.54 9.07 -36.72
N THR A 297 11.32 10.09 -36.34
CA THR A 297 11.92 10.98 -37.34
C THR A 297 12.94 10.12 -38.07
N ILE A 298 12.51 9.52 -39.16
CA ILE A 298 13.43 8.90 -40.11
C ILE A 298 14.18 10.07 -40.70
N LEU A 299 15.38 10.34 -40.18
CA LEU A 299 16.33 11.20 -40.86
C LEU A 299 16.76 10.43 -42.10
N PRO A 300 16.49 10.97 -43.31
CA PRO A 300 17.10 10.40 -44.51
C PRO A 300 18.61 10.57 -44.40
N VAL A 301 19.32 9.50 -44.62
CA VAL A 301 20.79 9.48 -44.82
C VAL A 301 21.09 10.05 -46.19
#